data_39de92b53fbcb71dbfb0cffe26bc3306
#
_entry.id   39de92b53fbcb71dbfb0cffe26bc3306
#
_cell.length_a   1.000
_cell.length_b   1.000
_cell.length_c   1.000
_cell.angle_alpha   90.00
_cell.angle_beta   90.00
_cell.angle_gamma   90.00
#
_symmetry.space_group_name_H-M   'P 1'
#
loop_
_entity.id
_entity.type
_entity.pdbx_description
1 polymer ?
#
loop_
_entity_poly.entity_id
_entity_poly.type
_entity_poly.pdbx_seq_one_letter_code
_entity_poly.pdbx_strand_id
1 'polypeptide(L)'
;MTKLIQWLTVLLVLQLGLVVGLNLTQTGLSAPTSQMRLISIGNIEIDQLTITNAQGEQVNLLKKEGSWIIPIDGDFPADHEKVENFLQRLLELQRGLPIGTTPAALHRFMVEENNFERRIALQSNEKLIAEIFLGTSSRARMANARSSQDTSVFEIKLATYEVPVKSEEWQDERVVQIPYFDIDAIDVPGVISLVRSRSADTGTSTNSDATPATELWSSVELGPGESIQQDGADTLAKSISVLRVTDVLGKDMKTIYELTPPQLTLVVKTINDATVVYELGAIEGEDDYVLKASTRPEYFLVPSHLATSLVRATDRDVIVLKQE
;
A
#
# COMPACT_ATOMS: atom_id res chain seq x y z
N MET A 1 -54.05 57.50 4.72
CA MET A 1 -53.22 56.46 4.03
C MET A 1 -51.72 56.78 4.09
N THR A 2 -51.27 57.99 3.94
CA THR A 2 -49.85 58.42 3.92
C THR A 2 -49.06 58.08 5.20
N LYS A 3 -49.67 58.26 6.37
CA LYS A 3 -49.01 57.96 7.68
C LYS A 3 -48.75 56.47 7.89
N LEU A 4 -49.63 55.61 7.42
CA LEU A 4 -49.46 54.15 7.52
C LEU A 4 -48.35 53.66 6.61
N ILE A 5 -48.23 54.22 5.40
CA ILE A 5 -47.15 53.90 4.46
C ILE A 5 -45.80 54.34 5.01
N GLN A 6 -45.76 55.52 5.64
CA GLN A 6 -44.50 55.99 6.26
C GLN A 6 -44.03 55.09 7.40
N TRP A 7 -44.97 54.61 8.26
CA TRP A 7 -44.63 53.66 9.32
C TRP A 7 -44.16 52.31 8.79
N LEU A 8 -44.77 51.82 7.72
CA LEU A 8 -44.37 50.57 7.06
C LEU A 8 -42.99 50.65 6.40
N THR A 9 -42.67 51.85 5.82
CA THR A 9 -41.35 52.06 5.22
C THR A 9 -40.25 52.13 6.29
N VAL A 10 -40.50 52.77 7.41
CA VAL A 10 -39.55 52.82 8.55
C VAL A 10 -39.33 51.41 9.09
N LEU A 11 -40.39 50.61 9.24
CA LEU A 11 -40.29 49.25 9.74
C LEU A 11 -39.48 48.38 8.76
N LEU A 12 -39.70 48.53 7.44
CA LEU A 12 -38.93 47.81 6.42
C LEU A 12 -37.44 48.16 6.43
N VAL A 13 -37.13 49.44 6.59
CA VAL A 13 -35.72 49.89 6.68
C VAL A 13 -35.08 49.36 7.95
N LEU A 14 -35.80 49.31 9.06
CA LEU A 14 -35.29 48.75 10.31
C LEU A 14 -35.08 47.22 10.21
N GLN A 15 -35.95 46.51 9.52
CA GLN A 15 -35.81 45.08 9.26
C GLN A 15 -34.61 44.79 8.32
N LEU A 16 -34.43 45.59 7.26
CA LEU A 16 -33.28 45.48 6.38
C LEU A 16 -31.96 45.78 7.11
N GLY A 17 -31.96 46.83 7.97
CA GLY A 17 -30.82 47.13 8.83
C GLY A 17 -30.45 46.00 9.79
N LEU A 18 -31.47 45.34 10.37
CA LEU A 18 -31.29 44.20 11.26
C LEU A 18 -30.72 42.97 10.51
N VAL A 19 -31.23 42.68 9.30
CA VAL A 19 -30.75 41.58 8.46
C VAL A 19 -29.32 41.84 8.02
N VAL A 20 -28.97 43.04 7.60
CA VAL A 20 -27.59 43.41 7.23
C VAL A 20 -26.68 43.37 8.47
N GLY A 21 -27.15 43.89 9.62
CA GLY A 21 -26.40 43.81 10.87
C GLY A 21 -26.13 42.38 11.33
N LEU A 22 -27.11 41.50 11.26
CA LEU A 22 -26.96 40.08 11.58
C LEU A 22 -26.06 39.36 10.57
N ASN A 23 -26.14 39.70 9.28
CA ASN A 23 -25.28 39.08 8.26
C ASN A 23 -23.81 39.52 8.38
N LEU A 24 -23.58 40.77 8.77
CA LEU A 24 -22.21 41.28 9.05
C LEU A 24 -21.63 40.71 10.36
N THR A 25 -22.51 40.37 11.33
CA THR A 25 -22.08 39.72 12.57
C THR A 25 -21.93 38.19 12.42
N GLN A 26 -22.63 37.57 11.46
CA GLN A 26 -22.50 36.14 11.18
C GLN A 26 -21.13 35.74 10.58
N THR A 27 -20.35 36.67 10.03
CA THR A 27 -18.95 36.41 9.64
C THR A 27 -18.03 36.16 10.85
N GLY A 28 -18.51 36.38 12.08
CA GLY A 28 -17.78 36.11 13.32
C GLY A 28 -18.22 34.88 14.10
N LEU A 29 -19.29 34.17 13.65
CA LEU A 29 -19.82 32.98 14.34
C LEU A 29 -19.40 31.64 13.71
N SER A 30 -18.56 31.67 12.68
CA SER A 30 -17.67 30.55 12.47
C SER A 30 -16.67 30.61 13.63
N ALA A 31 -17.01 29.97 14.75
CA ALA A 31 -15.99 29.63 15.73
C ALA A 31 -14.82 29.05 14.90
N PRO A 32 -13.58 29.55 15.02
CA PRO A 32 -12.48 28.86 14.42
C PRO A 32 -12.59 27.44 15.00
N THR A 33 -13.04 26.49 14.21
CA THR A 33 -12.87 25.10 14.51
C THR A 33 -11.36 25.01 14.50
N SER A 34 -10.71 25.22 15.65
CA SER A 34 -9.30 24.96 15.79
C SER A 34 -9.19 23.51 15.39
N GLN A 35 -8.69 23.29 14.20
CA GLN A 35 -8.46 21.95 13.65
C GLN A 35 -7.33 21.36 14.50
N MET A 36 -7.68 20.96 15.71
CA MET A 36 -6.76 20.32 16.63
C MET A 36 -6.57 18.89 16.17
N ARG A 37 -5.34 18.43 16.16
CA ARG A 37 -5.05 17.03 15.91
C ARG A 37 -5.63 16.15 17.04
N LEU A 38 -6.05 14.93 16.69
CA LEU A 38 -6.54 13.95 17.69
C LEU A 38 -5.39 13.54 18.63
N ILE A 39 -4.21 13.36 18.09
CA ILE A 39 -2.96 13.09 18.81
C ILE A 39 -1.88 14.09 18.40
N SER A 40 -0.94 14.38 19.28
CA SER A 40 0.21 15.23 19.01
C SER A 40 1.45 14.58 19.63
N ILE A 41 2.36 14.10 18.78
CA ILE A 41 3.56 13.38 19.20
C ILE A 41 4.86 14.17 18.99
N GLY A 42 4.76 15.41 18.46
CA GLY A 42 5.95 16.20 18.11
C GLY A 42 6.75 15.57 16.97
N ASN A 43 8.08 15.64 17.06
CA ASN A 43 9.02 15.08 16.08
C ASN A 43 9.57 13.71 16.52
N ILE A 44 8.76 12.91 17.23
CA ILE A 44 9.17 11.58 17.68
C ILE A 44 8.96 10.61 16.50
N GLU A 45 10.01 9.86 16.16
CA GLU A 45 9.92 8.79 15.17
C GLU A 45 9.17 7.59 15.78
N ILE A 46 8.21 7.07 15.03
CA ILE A 46 7.48 5.84 15.40
C ILE A 46 8.25 4.66 14.82
N ASP A 47 8.60 3.71 15.68
CA ASP A 47 9.28 2.48 15.30
C ASP A 47 8.43 1.22 15.52
N GLN A 48 7.27 1.36 16.19
CA GLN A 48 6.34 0.25 16.39
C GLN A 48 4.89 0.73 16.32
N LEU A 49 4.09 -0.02 15.57
CA LEU A 49 2.64 0.14 15.43
C LEU A 49 1.97 -1.17 15.83
N THR A 50 1.10 -1.12 16.83
CA THR A 50 0.27 -2.26 17.22
C THR A 50 -1.20 -1.91 17.04
N ILE A 51 -1.95 -2.76 16.36
CA ILE A 51 -3.39 -2.63 16.15
C ILE A 51 -4.07 -3.86 16.73
N THR A 52 -5.05 -3.64 17.60
CA THR A 52 -5.80 -4.70 18.28
C THR A 52 -7.29 -4.51 18.04
N ASN A 53 -8.06 -5.59 17.80
CA ASN A 53 -9.51 -5.54 17.73
C ASN A 53 -10.18 -5.91 19.06
N ALA A 54 -11.52 -5.83 19.08
CA ALA A 54 -12.33 -6.16 20.26
C ALA A 54 -12.20 -7.64 20.71
N GLN A 55 -11.80 -8.55 19.81
CA GLN A 55 -11.61 -9.97 20.09
C GLN A 55 -10.21 -10.29 20.62
N GLY A 56 -9.31 -9.30 20.67
CA GLY A 56 -7.94 -9.47 21.10
C GLY A 56 -6.99 -9.94 19.98
N GLU A 57 -7.47 -10.08 18.75
CA GLU A 57 -6.58 -10.27 17.61
C GLU A 57 -5.77 -9.00 17.39
N GLN A 58 -4.50 -9.16 17.06
CA GLN A 58 -3.60 -8.02 16.88
C GLN A 58 -2.57 -8.26 15.79
N VAL A 59 -2.20 -7.17 15.12
CA VAL A 59 -1.01 -7.08 14.28
C VAL A 59 -0.01 -6.15 14.95
N ASN A 60 1.26 -6.55 14.90
CA ASN A 60 2.38 -5.74 15.35
C ASN A 60 3.32 -5.52 14.16
N LEU A 61 3.59 -4.26 13.86
CA LEU A 61 4.54 -3.83 12.84
C LEU A 61 5.71 -3.15 13.53
N LEU A 62 6.92 -3.60 13.21
CA LEU A 62 8.16 -3.10 13.82
C LEU A 62 9.07 -2.55 12.73
N LYS A 63 9.65 -1.37 12.96
CA LYS A 63 10.65 -0.78 12.08
C LYS A 63 12.04 -1.27 12.48
N LYS A 64 12.70 -2.01 11.59
CA LYS A 64 14.04 -2.56 11.80
C LYS A 64 14.95 -2.15 10.66
N GLU A 65 16.06 -1.51 10.98
CA GLU A 65 17.00 -1.01 9.95
C GLU A 65 16.36 -0.15 8.85
N GLY A 66 15.36 0.65 9.23
CA GLY A 66 14.62 1.53 8.32
C GLY A 66 13.47 0.89 7.53
N SER A 67 13.28 -0.42 7.64
CA SER A 67 12.20 -1.18 6.98
C SER A 67 11.17 -1.67 7.98
N TRP A 68 9.89 -1.64 7.59
CA TRP A 68 8.81 -2.22 8.38
C TRP A 68 8.73 -3.73 8.18
N ILE A 69 8.60 -4.46 9.27
CA ILE A 69 8.49 -5.93 9.29
C ILE A 69 7.29 -6.37 10.14
N ILE A 70 6.87 -7.59 9.93
CA ILE A 70 5.80 -8.29 10.67
C ILE A 70 6.45 -9.44 11.45
N PRO A 71 6.76 -9.25 12.75
CA PRO A 71 7.50 -10.26 13.53
C PRO A 71 6.79 -11.60 13.65
N ILE A 72 5.45 -11.61 13.76
CA ILE A 72 4.66 -12.85 13.88
C ILE A 72 4.77 -13.73 12.64
N ASP A 73 5.03 -13.13 11.48
CA ASP A 73 5.22 -13.84 10.20
C ASP A 73 6.71 -14.14 9.92
N GLY A 74 7.54 -14.15 10.97
CA GLY A 74 8.98 -14.45 10.88
C GLY A 74 9.80 -13.30 10.26
N ASP A 75 9.52 -12.08 10.69
CA ASP A 75 10.13 -10.83 10.20
C ASP A 75 9.83 -10.58 8.70
N PHE A 76 8.63 -10.96 8.25
CA PHE A 76 8.21 -10.71 6.87
C PHE A 76 8.13 -9.20 6.58
N PRO A 77 8.56 -8.72 5.41
CA PRO A 77 8.45 -7.31 5.04
C PRO A 77 7.00 -6.84 5.02
N ALA A 78 6.70 -5.75 5.72
CA ALA A 78 5.45 -5.03 5.57
C ALA A 78 5.54 -4.04 4.40
N ASP A 79 4.41 -3.75 3.77
CA ASP A 79 4.33 -2.71 2.73
C ASP A 79 4.67 -1.36 3.37
N HIS A 80 5.90 -0.90 3.11
CA HIS A 80 6.45 0.32 3.69
C HIS A 80 5.58 1.55 3.39
N GLU A 81 5.12 1.68 2.14
CA GLU A 81 4.29 2.82 1.74
C GLU A 81 2.93 2.80 2.46
N LYS A 82 2.33 1.63 2.58
CA LYS A 82 1.05 1.45 3.28
C LYS A 82 1.16 1.82 4.75
N VAL A 83 2.23 1.36 5.43
CA VAL A 83 2.46 1.65 6.85
C VAL A 83 2.73 3.15 7.06
N GLU A 84 3.63 3.75 6.29
CA GLU A 84 3.98 5.17 6.44
C GLU A 84 2.76 6.08 6.11
N ASN A 85 2.01 5.77 5.05
CA ASN A 85 0.77 6.50 4.71
C ASN A 85 -0.28 6.38 5.81
N PHE A 86 -0.40 5.21 6.43
CA PHE A 86 -1.32 5.00 7.55
C PHE A 86 -0.89 5.81 8.78
N LEU A 87 0.39 5.79 9.14
CA LEU A 87 0.94 6.59 10.24
C LEU A 87 0.75 8.08 9.99
N GLN A 88 1.08 8.57 8.79
CA GLN A 88 0.86 9.97 8.43
C GLN A 88 -0.61 10.35 8.58
N ARG A 89 -1.53 9.52 8.08
CA ARG A 89 -2.97 9.74 8.22
C ARG A 89 -3.41 9.80 9.68
N LEU A 90 -2.89 8.92 10.55
CA LEU A 90 -3.18 8.95 11.99
C LEU A 90 -2.73 10.28 12.64
N LEU A 91 -1.54 10.76 12.29
CA LEU A 91 -0.97 12.00 12.82
C LEU A 91 -1.69 13.26 12.30
N GLU A 92 -2.34 13.16 11.15
CA GLU A 92 -3.10 14.24 10.53
C GLU A 92 -4.58 14.24 10.92
N LEU A 93 -5.05 13.21 11.67
CA LEU A 93 -6.43 13.14 12.12
C LEU A 93 -6.82 14.39 12.91
N GLN A 94 -7.83 15.07 12.40
CA GLN A 94 -8.39 16.25 13.04
C GLN A 94 -9.59 15.89 13.89
N ARG A 95 -9.69 16.51 15.04
CA ARG A 95 -10.84 16.43 15.92
C ARG A 95 -11.66 17.72 15.88
N GLY A 96 -12.97 17.57 15.86
CA GLY A 96 -13.91 18.67 16.00
C GLY A 96 -14.25 18.96 17.48
N LEU A 97 -15.49 19.38 17.72
CA LEU A 97 -16.00 19.47 19.07
C LEU A 97 -16.24 18.08 19.66
N PRO A 98 -16.03 17.91 20.97
CA PRO A 98 -16.30 16.64 21.63
C PRO A 98 -17.79 16.29 21.55
N ILE A 99 -18.09 15.03 21.23
CA ILE A 99 -19.46 14.49 21.17
C ILE A 99 -19.88 13.79 22.48
N GLY A 100 -18.94 13.58 23.38
CA GLY A 100 -19.16 13.01 24.70
C GLY A 100 -17.94 13.20 25.59
N THR A 101 -18.18 13.42 26.89
CA THR A 101 -17.13 13.66 27.89
C THR A 101 -17.35 12.89 29.18
N THR A 102 -18.40 12.06 29.23
CA THR A 102 -18.78 11.30 30.44
C THR A 102 -18.35 9.82 30.29
N PRO A 103 -18.13 9.11 31.40
CA PRO A 103 -17.84 7.65 31.33
C PRO A 103 -18.96 6.89 30.58
N ALA A 104 -20.24 7.25 30.76
CA ALA A 104 -21.34 6.65 30.02
C ALA A 104 -21.22 6.88 28.49
N ALA A 105 -20.69 8.03 28.07
CA ALA A 105 -20.44 8.31 26.66
C ALA A 105 -19.28 7.46 26.12
N LEU A 106 -18.18 7.29 26.89
CA LEU A 106 -17.07 6.41 26.52
C LEU A 106 -17.56 4.99 26.29
N HIS A 107 -18.36 4.47 27.20
CA HIS A 107 -18.95 3.13 27.07
C HIS A 107 -19.87 3.02 25.85
N ARG A 108 -20.79 3.97 25.67
CA ARG A 108 -21.75 3.99 24.54
C ARG A 108 -21.06 4.05 23.18
N PHE A 109 -19.98 4.80 23.08
CA PHE A 109 -19.24 4.97 21.83
C PHE A 109 -18.14 3.90 21.65
N MET A 110 -17.98 2.98 22.62
CA MET A 110 -16.96 1.91 22.59
C MET A 110 -15.54 2.45 22.41
N VAL A 111 -15.14 3.40 23.25
CA VAL A 111 -13.79 4.02 23.21
C VAL A 111 -13.08 3.95 24.56
N GLU A 112 -13.42 2.96 25.39
CA GLU A 112 -12.78 2.65 26.67
C GLU A 112 -11.57 1.75 26.44
N GLU A 113 -10.69 1.63 27.44
CA GLU A 113 -9.50 0.77 27.38
C GLU A 113 -9.81 -0.73 27.24
N ASN A 114 -10.97 -1.14 27.72
CA ASN A 114 -11.45 -2.52 27.71
C ASN A 114 -12.71 -2.72 26.84
N ASN A 115 -13.18 -1.67 26.15
CA ASN A 115 -14.35 -1.70 25.29
C ASN A 115 -14.14 -0.79 24.09
N PHE A 116 -13.63 -1.35 22.99
CA PHE A 116 -13.29 -0.65 21.75
C PHE A 116 -13.49 -1.59 20.54
N GLU A 117 -13.64 -1.03 19.35
CA GLU A 117 -13.60 -1.80 18.11
C GLU A 117 -12.16 -1.96 17.59
N ARG A 118 -11.34 -0.91 17.72
CA ARG A 118 -9.92 -0.92 17.40
C ARG A 118 -9.14 -0.12 18.44
N ARG A 119 -7.99 -0.65 18.82
CA ARG A 119 -6.99 0.03 19.61
C ARG A 119 -5.73 0.14 18.78
N ILE A 120 -5.21 1.35 18.62
CA ILE A 120 -4.00 1.65 17.85
C ILE A 120 -2.98 2.22 18.82
N ALA A 121 -1.87 1.53 19.04
CA ALA A 121 -0.77 1.96 19.88
C ALA A 121 0.44 2.31 19.03
N LEU A 122 0.98 3.52 19.21
CA LEU A 122 2.19 4.03 18.58
C LEU A 122 3.29 4.06 19.60
N GLN A 123 4.42 3.44 19.28
CA GLN A 123 5.56 3.36 20.20
C GLN A 123 6.84 3.89 19.51
N SER A 124 7.78 4.31 20.34
CA SER A 124 9.14 4.67 19.96
C SER A 124 10.09 4.19 21.02
N ASN A 125 11.11 3.39 20.64
CA ASN A 125 12.07 2.77 21.56
C ASN A 125 11.36 2.06 22.72
N GLU A 126 10.39 1.20 22.40
CA GLU A 126 9.58 0.41 23.35
C GLU A 126 8.69 1.26 24.29
N LYS A 127 8.62 2.56 24.12
CA LYS A 127 7.78 3.45 24.92
C LYS A 127 6.51 3.81 24.18
N LEU A 128 5.36 3.68 24.83
CA LEU A 128 4.08 4.13 24.32
C LEU A 128 4.10 5.67 24.19
N ILE A 129 3.93 6.15 22.97
CA ILE A 129 3.92 7.58 22.64
C ILE A 129 2.49 8.09 22.50
N ALA A 130 1.63 7.32 21.82
CA ALA A 130 0.23 7.65 21.65
C ALA A 130 -0.60 6.39 21.53
N GLU A 131 -1.86 6.50 21.94
CA GLU A 131 -2.83 5.42 21.84
C GLU A 131 -4.19 5.98 21.47
N ILE A 132 -4.84 5.35 20.51
CA ILE A 132 -6.15 5.75 19.99
C ILE A 132 -7.10 4.57 20.13
N PHE A 133 -8.28 4.83 20.70
CA PHE A 133 -9.40 3.91 20.72
C PHE A 133 -10.41 4.35 19.68
N LEU A 134 -10.70 3.47 18.73
CA LEU A 134 -11.77 3.64 17.75
C LEU A 134 -12.96 2.80 18.20
N GLY A 135 -14.12 3.39 18.16
CA GLY A 135 -15.37 2.75 18.52
C GLY A 135 -16.37 2.79 17.37
N THR A 136 -17.64 2.86 17.74
CA THR A 136 -18.76 2.76 16.80
C THR A 136 -18.68 3.78 15.67
N SER A 137 -19.06 3.37 14.47
CA SER A 137 -19.18 4.27 13.32
C SER A 137 -20.47 5.09 13.42
N SER A 138 -20.35 6.40 13.24
CA SER A 138 -21.51 7.32 13.20
C SER A 138 -22.08 7.44 11.78
N ARG A 139 -21.25 7.29 10.77
CA ARG A 139 -21.59 7.37 9.34
C ARG A 139 -20.42 6.83 8.48
N ALA A 140 -20.65 6.75 7.17
CA ALA A 140 -19.65 6.24 6.25
C ALA A 140 -18.30 6.96 6.39
N ARG A 141 -17.21 6.20 6.46
CA ARG A 141 -15.81 6.66 6.61
C ARG A 141 -15.52 7.49 7.87
N MET A 142 -16.38 7.39 8.88
CA MET A 142 -16.24 8.10 10.16
C MET A 142 -16.31 7.08 11.29
N ALA A 143 -15.54 7.30 12.34
CA ALA A 143 -15.68 6.58 13.59
C ALA A 143 -15.63 7.55 14.78
N ASN A 144 -16.16 7.10 15.90
CA ASN A 144 -15.96 7.74 17.18
C ASN A 144 -14.56 7.33 17.70
N ALA A 145 -13.81 8.29 18.19
CA ALA A 145 -12.46 8.04 18.66
C ALA A 145 -12.12 8.81 19.93
N ARG A 146 -11.20 8.27 20.68
CA ARG A 146 -10.59 8.90 21.86
C ARG A 146 -9.10 8.63 21.86
N SER A 147 -8.28 9.63 22.16
CA SER A 147 -6.89 9.42 22.56
C SER A 147 -6.84 8.99 24.04
N SER A 148 -5.91 8.12 24.41
CA SER A 148 -5.67 7.71 25.81
C SER A 148 -5.36 8.91 26.74
N GLN A 149 -4.85 9.99 26.18
CA GLN A 149 -4.51 11.22 26.89
C GLN A 149 -5.72 12.17 27.09
N ASP A 150 -6.90 11.84 26.51
CA ASP A 150 -8.10 12.67 26.58
C ASP A 150 -9.26 11.85 27.13
N THR A 151 -10.15 12.52 27.84
CA THR A 151 -11.40 11.92 28.36
C THR A 151 -12.58 12.16 27.42
N SER A 152 -12.37 12.89 26.33
CA SER A 152 -13.41 13.29 25.40
C SER A 152 -13.45 12.37 24.17
N VAL A 153 -14.66 12.15 23.68
CA VAL A 153 -14.93 11.41 22.44
C VAL A 153 -15.10 12.39 21.30
N PHE A 154 -14.49 12.08 20.17
CA PHE A 154 -14.54 12.88 18.94
C PHE A 154 -14.98 12.04 17.78
N GLU A 155 -15.67 12.65 16.81
CA GLU A 155 -15.89 12.05 15.50
C GLU A 155 -14.69 12.37 14.59
N ILE A 156 -14.13 11.35 13.95
CA ILE A 156 -12.95 11.48 13.09
C ILE A 156 -13.17 10.84 11.71
N LYS A 157 -12.36 11.25 10.71
CA LYS A 157 -12.39 10.71 9.35
C LYS A 157 -11.50 9.47 9.21
N LEU A 158 -11.83 8.43 9.95
CA LEU A 158 -11.18 7.12 9.86
C LEU A 158 -12.22 6.07 10.25
N ALA A 159 -12.52 5.14 9.36
CA ALA A 159 -13.44 4.06 9.68
C ALA A 159 -12.66 2.84 10.22
N THR A 160 -13.31 2.02 11.05
CA THR A 160 -12.70 0.83 11.65
C THR A 160 -12.25 -0.21 10.63
N TYR A 161 -12.95 -0.33 9.49
CA TYR A 161 -12.55 -1.22 8.38
C TYR A 161 -11.29 -0.76 7.64
N GLU A 162 -10.89 0.51 7.77
CA GLU A 162 -9.64 1.04 7.21
C GLU A 162 -8.43 0.77 8.14
N VAL A 163 -8.65 0.06 9.25
CA VAL A 163 -7.65 -0.28 10.27
C VAL A 163 -7.60 -1.80 10.41
N PRO A 164 -6.94 -2.49 9.49
CA PRO A 164 -6.86 -3.94 9.47
C PRO A 164 -6.03 -4.49 10.63
N VAL A 165 -6.44 -5.65 11.16
CA VAL A 165 -5.76 -6.35 12.27
C VAL A 165 -5.06 -7.64 11.82
N LYS A 166 -5.27 -8.04 10.57
CA LYS A 166 -4.63 -9.23 10.01
C LYS A 166 -3.27 -8.87 9.45
N SER A 167 -2.28 -9.70 9.70
CA SER A 167 -0.91 -9.48 9.22
C SER A 167 -0.81 -9.50 7.70
N GLU A 168 -1.57 -10.38 7.04
CA GLU A 168 -1.59 -10.54 5.58
C GLU A 168 -1.95 -9.23 4.88
N GLU A 169 -2.81 -8.42 5.50
CA GLU A 169 -3.20 -7.12 4.95
C GLU A 169 -2.09 -6.05 5.00
N TRP A 170 -0.99 -6.32 5.72
CA TRP A 170 0.16 -5.42 5.82
C TRP A 170 1.40 -5.92 5.09
N GLN A 171 1.39 -7.16 4.60
CA GLN A 171 2.51 -7.75 3.89
C GLN A 171 2.82 -7.00 2.59
N ASP A 172 4.09 -6.93 2.24
CA ASP A 172 4.50 -6.40 0.94
C ASP A 172 4.30 -7.46 -0.14
N GLU A 173 3.26 -7.29 -0.95
CA GLU A 173 2.95 -8.18 -2.08
C GLU A 173 4.02 -8.17 -3.17
N ARG A 174 4.96 -7.20 -3.13
CA ARG A 174 6.00 -6.96 -4.16
C ARG A 174 7.34 -7.57 -3.82
N VAL A 175 7.44 -8.35 -2.74
CA VAL A 175 8.72 -8.91 -2.23
C VAL A 175 9.51 -9.76 -3.23
N VAL A 176 8.83 -10.24 -4.27
CA VAL A 176 9.43 -11.06 -5.34
C VAL A 176 9.62 -10.29 -6.65
N GLN A 177 9.29 -9.01 -6.71
CA GLN A 177 9.46 -8.19 -7.92
C GLN A 177 10.92 -7.83 -8.14
N ILE A 178 11.29 -7.77 -9.41
CA ILE A 178 12.50 -7.10 -9.87
C ILE A 178 12.05 -5.93 -10.73
N PRO A 179 12.42 -4.67 -10.42
CA PRO A 179 12.05 -3.53 -11.23
C PRO A 179 12.47 -3.75 -12.70
N TYR A 180 11.62 -3.37 -13.64
CA TYR A 180 11.84 -3.59 -15.07
C TYR A 180 13.22 -3.11 -15.56
N PHE A 181 13.66 -1.93 -15.12
CA PHE A 181 14.94 -1.34 -15.50
C PHE A 181 16.15 -2.02 -14.84
N ASP A 182 15.92 -2.80 -13.79
CA ASP A 182 16.98 -3.55 -13.09
C ASP A 182 17.25 -4.92 -13.73
N ILE A 183 16.37 -5.39 -14.62
CA ILE A 183 16.52 -6.66 -15.32
C ILE A 183 17.54 -6.49 -16.44
N ASP A 184 18.65 -7.23 -16.36
CA ASP A 184 19.75 -7.21 -17.34
C ASP A 184 19.74 -8.44 -18.26
N ALA A 185 19.43 -9.61 -17.73
CA ALA A 185 19.26 -10.82 -18.51
C ALA A 185 18.13 -11.70 -17.95
N ILE A 186 17.50 -12.46 -18.83
CA ILE A 186 16.47 -13.44 -18.49
C ILE A 186 16.81 -14.74 -19.21
N ASP A 187 16.99 -15.80 -18.45
CA ASP A 187 17.16 -17.14 -18.99
C ASP A 187 15.94 -17.99 -18.68
N VAL A 188 15.36 -18.55 -19.73
CA VAL A 188 14.25 -19.53 -19.68
C VAL A 188 14.84 -20.87 -20.08
N PRO A 189 15.22 -21.74 -19.13
CA PRO A 189 15.93 -22.98 -19.42
C PRO A 189 15.21 -23.86 -20.45
N GLY A 190 15.93 -24.22 -21.52
CA GLY A 190 15.39 -25.02 -22.61
C GLY A 190 14.53 -24.25 -23.64
N VAL A 191 14.38 -22.95 -23.47
CA VAL A 191 13.64 -22.07 -24.41
C VAL A 191 14.56 -21.04 -25.04
N ILE A 192 15.09 -20.08 -24.25
CA ILE A 192 15.98 -19.01 -24.73
C ILE A 192 16.63 -18.26 -23.57
N SER A 193 17.86 -17.77 -23.82
CA SER A 193 18.56 -16.84 -22.95
C SER A 193 18.59 -15.45 -23.60
N LEU A 194 18.07 -14.44 -22.89
CA LEU A 194 17.97 -13.05 -23.34
C LEU A 194 18.92 -12.16 -22.56
N VAL A 195 19.61 -11.26 -23.26
CA VAL A 195 20.47 -10.24 -22.64
C VAL A 195 20.05 -8.87 -23.16
N ARG A 196 19.93 -7.91 -22.26
CA ARG A 196 19.58 -6.52 -22.60
C ARG A 196 20.86 -5.75 -22.97
N SER A 197 20.92 -5.26 -24.20
CA SER A 197 21.99 -4.37 -24.64
C SER A 197 21.69 -2.95 -24.18
N ARG A 198 22.49 -2.42 -23.29
CA ARG A 198 22.44 -1.01 -22.88
C ARG A 198 23.53 -0.28 -23.64
N SER A 199 23.17 0.71 -24.47
CA SER A 199 24.16 1.60 -25.04
C SER A 199 24.87 2.29 -23.89
N ALA A 200 26.16 1.99 -23.68
CA ALA A 200 26.96 2.78 -22.77
C ALA A 200 26.93 4.22 -23.28
N ASP A 201 26.41 5.12 -22.45
CA ASP A 201 26.44 6.55 -22.71
C ASP A 201 27.89 7.00 -22.68
N THR A 202 28.57 6.89 -23.85
CA THR A 202 29.84 7.54 -24.06
C THR A 202 29.54 9.03 -24.16
N GLY A 203 29.50 9.67 -22.98
CA GLY A 203 29.29 11.09 -22.81
C GLY A 203 30.25 11.92 -23.66
N THR A 204 29.87 12.18 -24.90
CA THR A 204 30.42 13.29 -25.71
C THR A 204 29.47 13.54 -26.90
N SER A 205 28.28 14.07 -26.65
CA SER A 205 27.48 14.67 -27.73
C SER A 205 26.65 15.82 -27.17
N THR A 206 27.15 17.02 -27.36
CA THR A 206 26.46 18.30 -27.19
C THR A 206 25.46 18.54 -28.34
N ASN A 207 24.58 17.60 -28.63
CA ASN A 207 23.47 17.81 -29.57
C ASN A 207 22.15 17.40 -28.89
N SER A 208 21.26 18.34 -28.76
CA SER A 208 19.94 18.26 -28.10
C SER A 208 18.86 17.49 -28.87
N ASP A 209 19.23 16.62 -29.81
CA ASP A 209 18.34 15.73 -30.56
C ASP A 209 18.70 14.25 -30.35
N ALA A 210 19.18 13.86 -29.16
CA ALA A 210 19.43 12.48 -28.83
C ALA A 210 18.08 11.75 -28.70
N THR A 211 17.74 10.96 -29.71
CA THR A 211 16.72 9.89 -29.58
C THR A 211 17.13 9.02 -28.41
N PRO A 212 16.24 8.73 -27.43
CA PRO A 212 16.61 7.88 -26.30
C PRO A 212 17.18 6.56 -26.84
N ALA A 213 18.33 6.16 -26.31
CA ALA A 213 18.99 4.91 -26.69
C ALA A 213 17.99 3.76 -26.53
N THR A 214 17.63 3.11 -27.62
CA THR A 214 16.70 1.98 -27.62
C THR A 214 17.42 0.81 -26.98
N GLU A 215 17.06 0.44 -25.76
CA GLU A 215 17.52 -0.79 -25.14
C GLU A 215 16.94 -1.97 -25.90
N LEU A 216 17.79 -2.85 -26.43
CA LEU A 216 17.37 -3.99 -27.24
C LEU A 216 17.75 -5.31 -26.58
N TRP A 217 16.83 -6.26 -26.65
CA TRP A 217 17.07 -7.63 -26.27
C TRP A 217 17.81 -8.38 -27.38
N SER A 218 18.75 -9.21 -26.99
CA SER A 218 19.54 -10.07 -27.89
C SER A 218 19.68 -11.47 -27.29
N SER A 219 19.97 -12.45 -28.15
CA SER A 219 20.25 -13.81 -27.71
C SER A 219 21.31 -14.41 -28.64
N VAL A 220 22.18 -15.27 -28.09
CA VAL A 220 23.12 -16.07 -28.84
C VAL A 220 22.57 -17.42 -29.31
N GLU A 221 21.35 -17.77 -28.87
CA GLU A 221 20.66 -19.04 -29.11
C GLU A 221 19.73 -19.02 -30.32
N LEU A 222 19.81 -17.95 -31.13
CA LEU A 222 18.99 -17.82 -32.34
C LEU A 222 19.48 -18.72 -33.47
N GLY A 223 18.53 -19.41 -34.10
CA GLY A 223 18.80 -20.19 -35.32
C GLY A 223 18.93 -19.30 -36.58
N PRO A 224 19.31 -19.87 -37.70
CA PRO A 224 19.34 -19.17 -38.97
C PRO A 224 17.94 -18.65 -39.35
N GLY A 225 17.82 -17.36 -39.65
CA GLY A 225 16.53 -16.73 -39.95
C GLY A 225 15.62 -16.40 -38.74
N GLU A 226 16.12 -16.58 -37.53
CA GLU A 226 15.44 -16.16 -36.30
C GLU A 226 15.92 -14.78 -35.84
N SER A 227 15.02 -14.01 -35.25
CA SER A 227 15.30 -12.71 -34.63
C SER A 227 14.47 -12.52 -33.36
N ILE A 228 14.95 -11.69 -32.41
CA ILE A 228 14.19 -11.39 -31.19
C ILE A 228 13.02 -10.46 -31.54
N GLN A 229 11.84 -10.87 -31.12
CA GLN A 229 10.66 -10.01 -31.06
C GLN A 229 10.76 -9.13 -29.81
N GLN A 230 11.16 -7.88 -29.98
CA GLN A 230 11.45 -6.96 -28.89
C GLN A 230 10.25 -6.78 -27.94
N ASP A 231 9.04 -6.63 -28.50
CA ASP A 231 7.79 -6.52 -27.71
C ASP A 231 7.53 -7.79 -26.87
N GLY A 232 7.87 -8.97 -27.38
CA GLY A 232 7.74 -10.25 -26.65
C GLY A 232 8.70 -10.32 -25.49
N ALA A 233 9.98 -10.03 -25.72
CA ALA A 233 11.00 -9.99 -24.68
C ALA A 233 10.69 -8.93 -23.61
N ASP A 234 10.22 -7.76 -24.02
CA ASP A 234 9.75 -6.72 -23.12
C ASP A 234 8.52 -7.14 -22.29
N THR A 235 7.60 -7.88 -22.90
CA THR A 235 6.44 -8.43 -22.20
C THR A 235 6.85 -9.40 -21.11
N LEU A 236 7.85 -10.26 -21.37
CA LEU A 236 8.40 -11.16 -20.36
C LEU A 236 9.03 -10.37 -19.20
N ALA A 237 9.88 -9.39 -19.48
CA ALA A 237 10.50 -8.56 -18.46
C ALA A 237 9.46 -7.78 -17.64
N LYS A 238 8.43 -7.24 -18.29
CA LYS A 238 7.32 -6.56 -17.62
C LYS A 238 6.51 -7.53 -16.74
N SER A 239 6.27 -8.76 -17.20
CA SER A 239 5.55 -9.77 -16.40
C SER A 239 6.28 -10.09 -15.11
N ILE A 240 7.61 -10.14 -15.12
CA ILE A 240 8.43 -10.31 -13.91
C ILE A 240 8.31 -9.07 -13.01
N SER A 241 8.34 -7.87 -13.57
CA SER A 241 8.33 -6.62 -12.80
C SER A 241 6.99 -6.28 -12.16
N VAL A 242 5.89 -6.90 -12.58
CA VAL A 242 4.56 -6.72 -11.99
C VAL A 242 4.10 -7.92 -11.17
N LEU A 243 4.96 -8.93 -11.01
CA LEU A 243 4.65 -10.13 -10.25
C LEU A 243 4.32 -9.77 -8.80
N ARG A 244 3.17 -10.24 -8.30
CA ARG A 244 2.71 -10.01 -6.93
C ARG A 244 2.34 -11.32 -6.29
N VAL A 245 2.55 -11.38 -4.98
CA VAL A 245 2.12 -12.47 -4.13
C VAL A 245 0.84 -12.06 -3.42
N THR A 246 -0.04 -13.01 -3.14
CA THR A 246 -1.30 -12.76 -2.40
C THR A 246 -1.27 -13.34 -1.00
N ASP A 247 -0.37 -14.34 -0.78
CA ASP A 247 -0.23 -14.96 0.54
C ASP A 247 1.16 -15.59 0.68
N VAL A 248 1.57 -15.80 1.93
CA VAL A 248 2.81 -16.46 2.33
C VAL A 248 2.50 -17.86 2.82
N LEU A 249 2.86 -18.88 2.04
CA LEU A 249 2.56 -20.29 2.31
C LEU A 249 3.49 -20.96 3.33
N GLY A 250 4.45 -20.17 3.91
CA GLY A 250 5.46 -20.66 4.84
C GLY A 250 6.77 -21.05 4.15
N LYS A 251 7.66 -21.73 4.90
CA LYS A 251 9.02 -22.08 4.45
C LYS A 251 9.17 -23.55 4.07
N ASP A 252 8.15 -24.34 4.33
CA ASP A 252 8.18 -25.79 4.11
C ASP A 252 7.63 -26.13 2.73
N MET A 253 8.39 -26.91 1.95
CA MET A 253 7.93 -27.46 0.68
C MET A 253 6.80 -28.48 0.93
N LYS A 254 5.69 -28.36 0.20
CA LYS A 254 4.60 -29.34 0.23
C LYS A 254 4.48 -30.03 -1.12
N THR A 255 4.14 -31.29 -1.11
CA THR A 255 4.00 -32.10 -2.35
C THR A 255 2.96 -31.53 -3.31
N ILE A 256 1.88 -30.92 -2.77
CA ILE A 256 0.80 -30.29 -3.56
C ILE A 256 1.24 -29.05 -4.36
N TYR A 257 2.46 -28.55 -4.15
CA TYR A 257 2.98 -27.34 -4.84
C TYR A 257 3.50 -27.63 -6.24
N GLU A 258 3.58 -28.89 -6.66
CA GLU A 258 4.03 -29.32 -7.98
C GLU A 258 5.32 -28.60 -8.46
N LEU A 259 6.27 -28.40 -7.54
CA LEU A 259 7.57 -27.81 -7.84
C LEU A 259 8.65 -28.86 -8.19
N THR A 260 8.28 -30.11 -8.38
CA THR A 260 9.24 -31.20 -8.68
C THR A 260 8.72 -32.10 -9.79
N PRO A 261 8.97 -31.80 -11.08
CA PRO A 261 9.62 -30.59 -11.59
C PRO A 261 8.68 -29.38 -11.59
N PRO A 262 9.20 -28.13 -11.51
CA PRO A 262 8.37 -26.94 -11.62
C PRO A 262 7.80 -26.79 -13.05
N GLN A 263 6.64 -26.17 -13.17
CA GLN A 263 6.03 -25.84 -14.46
C GLN A 263 6.86 -24.82 -15.26
N LEU A 264 7.46 -23.85 -14.54
CA LEU A 264 8.31 -22.85 -15.11
C LEU A 264 9.50 -22.60 -14.19
N THR A 265 10.69 -22.52 -14.78
CA THR A 265 11.89 -21.98 -14.14
C THR A 265 12.35 -20.76 -14.90
N LEU A 266 12.63 -19.67 -14.20
CA LEU A 266 13.23 -18.46 -14.75
C LEU A 266 14.48 -18.11 -13.96
N VAL A 267 15.56 -17.74 -14.67
CA VAL A 267 16.76 -17.19 -14.06
C VAL A 267 16.89 -15.75 -14.52
N VAL A 268 16.78 -14.80 -13.58
CA VAL A 268 16.85 -13.37 -13.89
C VAL A 268 18.13 -12.80 -13.31
N LYS A 269 18.93 -12.16 -14.14
CA LYS A 269 20.12 -11.42 -13.74
C LYS A 269 19.81 -9.93 -13.72
N THR A 270 20.22 -9.27 -12.65
CA THR A 270 20.02 -7.83 -12.47
C THR A 270 21.29 -7.05 -12.83
N ILE A 271 21.12 -5.74 -13.03
CA ILE A 271 22.22 -4.79 -13.29
C ILE A 271 23.31 -4.79 -12.21
N ASN A 272 22.99 -5.23 -11.00
CA ASN A 272 23.93 -5.34 -9.87
C ASN A 272 24.57 -6.75 -9.79
N ASP A 273 24.53 -7.53 -10.87
CA ASP A 273 25.02 -8.91 -10.94
C ASP A 273 24.34 -9.90 -9.98
N ALA A 274 23.23 -9.50 -9.32
CA ALA A 274 22.46 -10.44 -8.52
C ALA A 274 21.65 -11.36 -9.44
N THR A 275 21.59 -12.65 -9.06
CA THR A 275 20.82 -13.65 -9.81
C THR A 275 19.67 -14.14 -8.95
N VAL A 276 18.45 -14.08 -9.51
CA VAL A 276 17.23 -14.58 -8.89
C VAL A 276 16.67 -15.72 -9.72
N VAL A 277 16.46 -16.86 -9.09
CA VAL A 277 15.78 -18.01 -9.71
C VAL A 277 14.34 -18.03 -9.21
N TYR A 278 13.39 -18.06 -10.13
CA TYR A 278 11.99 -18.28 -9.86
C TYR A 278 11.59 -19.67 -10.31
N GLU A 279 10.90 -20.38 -9.46
CA GLU A 279 10.26 -21.66 -9.75
C GLU A 279 8.77 -21.51 -9.51
N LEU A 280 7.97 -21.82 -10.53
CA LEU A 280 6.51 -21.73 -10.49
C LEU A 280 5.94 -23.14 -10.62
N GLY A 281 5.03 -23.48 -9.73
CA GLY A 281 4.26 -24.73 -9.75
C GLY A 281 2.77 -24.47 -9.63
N ALA A 282 1.93 -25.36 -10.17
CA ALA A 282 0.49 -25.34 -9.91
C ALA A 282 0.23 -25.85 -8.48
N ILE A 283 -0.92 -25.53 -7.91
CA ILE A 283 -1.40 -26.18 -6.69
C ILE A 283 -2.43 -27.25 -7.08
N GLU A 284 -2.19 -28.48 -6.68
CA GLU A 284 -3.10 -29.58 -6.98
C GLU A 284 -4.52 -29.27 -6.45
N GLY A 285 -5.49 -29.20 -7.38
CA GLY A 285 -6.90 -28.95 -7.08
C GLY A 285 -7.31 -27.50 -6.90
N GLU A 286 -6.41 -26.56 -7.13
CA GLU A 286 -6.67 -25.12 -7.08
C GLU A 286 -6.32 -24.43 -8.40
N ASP A 287 -6.83 -23.21 -8.61
CA ASP A 287 -6.52 -22.43 -9.80
C ASP A 287 -5.27 -21.56 -9.61
N ASP A 288 -4.81 -21.38 -8.36
CA ASP A 288 -3.67 -20.56 -8.02
C ASP A 288 -2.34 -21.34 -8.13
N TYR A 289 -1.25 -20.58 -8.14
CA TYR A 289 0.11 -21.08 -8.33
C TYR A 289 0.99 -20.80 -7.11
N VAL A 290 1.98 -21.66 -6.91
CA VAL A 290 3.06 -21.43 -5.95
C VAL A 290 4.28 -20.89 -6.66
N LEU A 291 4.85 -19.84 -6.10
CA LEU A 291 6.13 -19.30 -6.52
C LEU A 291 7.18 -19.49 -5.43
N LYS A 292 8.35 -19.95 -5.84
CA LYS A 292 9.59 -19.93 -5.04
C LYS A 292 10.58 -18.98 -5.70
N ALA A 293 11.08 -18.02 -4.94
CA ALA A 293 12.19 -17.18 -5.37
C ALA A 293 13.46 -17.55 -4.57
N SER A 294 14.62 -17.67 -5.25
CA SER A 294 15.87 -18.05 -4.58
C SER A 294 16.36 -17.07 -3.52
N THR A 295 15.88 -15.82 -3.57
CA THR A 295 16.23 -14.76 -2.62
C THR A 295 15.44 -14.83 -1.31
N ARG A 296 14.42 -15.70 -1.23
CA ARG A 296 13.51 -15.78 -0.09
C ARG A 296 13.34 -17.21 0.37
N PRO A 297 13.28 -17.46 1.69
CA PRO A 297 13.03 -18.80 2.20
C PRO A 297 11.58 -19.26 2.04
N GLU A 298 10.63 -18.33 1.90
CA GLU A 298 9.21 -18.60 1.83
C GLU A 298 8.76 -19.13 0.46
N TYR A 299 7.62 -19.81 0.44
CA TYR A 299 6.80 -20.12 -0.72
C TYR A 299 5.63 -19.14 -0.76
N PHE A 300 5.23 -18.72 -1.94
CA PHE A 300 4.24 -17.66 -2.13
C PHE A 300 3.08 -18.13 -2.99
N LEU A 301 1.88 -17.69 -2.64
CA LEU A 301 0.71 -17.82 -3.50
C LEU A 301 0.72 -16.71 -4.54
N VAL A 302 0.57 -17.09 -5.81
CA VAL A 302 0.48 -16.16 -6.94
C VAL A 302 -0.85 -16.36 -7.66
N PRO A 303 -1.61 -15.27 -7.93
CA PRO A 303 -2.86 -15.38 -8.64
C PRO A 303 -2.71 -16.00 -10.03
N SER A 304 -3.64 -16.86 -10.42
CA SER A 304 -3.66 -17.57 -11.70
C SER A 304 -3.40 -16.68 -12.91
N HIS A 305 -4.01 -15.49 -12.95
CA HIS A 305 -3.86 -14.58 -14.09
C HIS A 305 -2.44 -14.02 -14.25
N LEU A 306 -1.68 -13.81 -13.16
CA LEU A 306 -0.29 -13.39 -13.22
C LEU A 306 0.62 -14.56 -13.59
N ALA A 307 0.40 -15.73 -12.99
CA ALA A 307 1.15 -16.93 -13.27
C ALA A 307 1.02 -17.37 -14.74
N THR A 308 -0.20 -17.45 -15.25
CA THR A 308 -0.47 -17.83 -16.64
C THR A 308 0.06 -16.80 -17.65
N SER A 309 -0.01 -15.49 -17.31
CA SER A 309 0.59 -14.44 -18.13
C SER A 309 2.11 -14.58 -18.20
N LEU A 310 2.77 -14.90 -17.07
CA LEU A 310 4.20 -15.14 -17.01
C LEU A 310 4.59 -16.37 -17.82
N VAL A 311 3.90 -17.50 -17.64
CA VAL A 311 4.13 -18.74 -18.42
C VAL A 311 3.98 -18.47 -19.91
N ARG A 312 2.92 -17.79 -20.34
CA ARG A 312 2.71 -17.45 -21.75
C ARG A 312 3.80 -16.53 -22.31
N ALA A 313 4.30 -15.60 -21.50
CA ALA A 313 5.36 -14.69 -21.92
C ALA A 313 6.71 -15.41 -22.14
N THR A 314 6.89 -16.64 -21.62
CA THR A 314 8.08 -17.47 -21.86
C THR A 314 7.99 -18.34 -23.11
N ASP A 315 6.86 -18.37 -23.80
CA ASP A 315 6.72 -19.15 -25.04
C ASP A 315 7.71 -18.63 -26.11
N ARG A 316 8.47 -19.55 -26.72
CA ARG A 316 9.48 -19.17 -27.73
C ARG A 316 8.85 -18.40 -28.88
N ASP A 317 7.66 -18.76 -29.35
CA ASP A 317 6.95 -18.11 -30.45
C ASP A 317 6.50 -16.68 -30.13
N VAL A 318 6.43 -16.32 -28.85
CA VAL A 318 6.17 -14.95 -28.38
C VAL A 318 7.45 -14.11 -28.41
N ILE A 319 8.61 -14.74 -28.16
CA ILE A 319 9.91 -14.06 -27.99
C ILE A 319 10.70 -14.03 -29.30
N VAL A 320 10.53 -15.04 -30.18
CA VAL A 320 11.34 -15.23 -31.38
C VAL A 320 10.46 -15.19 -32.63
N LEU A 321 10.88 -14.35 -33.57
CA LEU A 321 10.30 -14.32 -34.92
C LEU A 321 11.13 -15.23 -35.84
N LYS A 322 10.44 -16.04 -36.65
CA LYS A 322 11.04 -16.77 -37.77
C LYS A 322 10.76 -15.95 -39.03
N GLN A 323 11.85 -15.56 -39.73
CA GLN A 323 11.72 -14.98 -41.05
C GLN A 323 11.53 -16.14 -42.05
N GLU A 324 10.39 -16.14 -42.76
CA GLU A 324 10.07 -17.08 -43.85
C GLU A 324 11.01 -16.89 -45.05
#